data_722a37cf058b8ef1382ec4b3f140821e
#
_entry.id   722a37cf058b8ef1382ec4b3f140821e
#
_cell.length_a   1.000
_cell.length_b   1.000
_cell.length_c   1.000
_cell.angle_alpha   90.00
_cell.angle_beta   90.00
_cell.angle_gamma   90.00
#
_symmetry.space_group_name_H-M   'P 1'
#
loop_
_entity.id
_entity.type
_entity.pdbx_description
1 polymer ?
#
loop_
_entity_poly.entity_id
_entity_poly.type
_entity_poly.pdbx_seq_one_letter_code
_entity_poly.pdbx_strand_id
1 'polypeptide(L)'
;MNYVWRNNPSIVARLVNTKKIQTISNQETVLKPNEACALIVDGKIGDIITETLVKNMAGGFTRWVGDKFGVTAKDRRLLFAMTGPMDYWIPFEGNLSTGEEVIGNANLRMRIDLENVPKLLNYFSNNYTTLTKDDVIRVIATELHSRVISPMISSCESITELRSLTSLDKFELSTEVQMKNLLSNFGFTLLKAYPNFNKTESENIKANVASLDFKILENESVINSVIADTKQKEKLRIAEIESQTNVAKAEARSSIQIELESELKELRKQEAVLEAKLDHQQRQNKIMEENKNSKARRAMELFSKVQEEKAKRISRQIDSQITNLEILTNSQKDFIQIAAQIGALTPEVIRELLRQQTAQKEIESKTQTVD
;
A
#
# COMPACT_ATOMS: atom_id res chain seq x y z
N MET A 1 40.00 5.11 -11.97
CA MET A 1 38.60 4.81 -11.58
C MET A 1 38.63 4.25 -10.18
N ASN A 2 37.77 4.73 -9.26
CA ASN A 2 37.74 4.21 -7.89
C ASN A 2 36.96 2.89 -7.85
N TYR A 3 37.47 1.92 -7.10
CA TYR A 3 36.74 0.68 -6.88
C TYR A 3 35.57 0.92 -5.96
N VAL A 4 34.35 0.70 -6.47
CA VAL A 4 33.11 0.81 -5.68
C VAL A 4 32.69 -0.59 -5.26
N TRP A 5 32.88 -0.93 -3.99
CA TRP A 5 32.50 -2.24 -3.44
C TRP A 5 30.98 -2.39 -3.34
N ARG A 6 30.25 -1.26 -3.19
CA ARG A 6 28.81 -1.19 -3.00
C ARG A 6 28.19 -0.40 -4.16
N ASN A 7 27.75 -1.09 -5.19
CA ASN A 7 27.06 -0.54 -6.35
C ASN A 7 25.52 -0.49 -6.17
N ASN A 8 24.98 -1.15 -5.16
CA ASN A 8 23.57 -1.20 -4.81
C ASN A 8 23.40 -0.97 -3.31
N PRO A 9 22.46 -0.08 -2.86
CA PRO A 9 22.19 0.17 -1.44
C PRO A 9 21.66 -1.06 -0.68
N SER A 10 21.19 -2.10 -1.36
CA SER A 10 20.79 -3.37 -0.73
C SER A 10 21.98 -4.23 -0.28
N ILE A 11 23.20 -3.96 -0.74
CA ILE A 11 24.38 -4.72 -0.35
C ILE A 11 24.77 -4.34 1.07
N VAL A 12 24.85 -5.35 1.93
CA VAL A 12 25.26 -5.25 3.34
C VAL A 12 26.74 -5.51 3.50
N ALA A 13 27.24 -6.55 2.84
CA ALA A 13 28.66 -6.90 2.87
C ALA A 13 29.10 -7.55 1.55
N ARG A 14 30.38 -7.47 1.26
CA ARG A 14 30.99 -8.11 0.10
C ARG A 14 32.36 -8.68 0.43
N LEU A 15 32.55 -9.94 0.08
CA LEU A 15 33.83 -10.64 0.20
C LEU A 15 34.54 -10.64 -1.16
N VAL A 16 35.72 -10.05 -1.24
CA VAL A 16 36.48 -9.90 -2.48
C VAL A 16 37.84 -10.55 -2.33
N ASN A 17 38.22 -11.39 -3.29
CA ASN A 17 39.56 -11.93 -3.34
C ASN A 17 40.54 -10.87 -3.87
N THR A 18 41.66 -10.65 -3.17
CA THR A 18 42.65 -9.64 -3.57
C THR A 18 43.26 -9.89 -4.95
N LYS A 19 43.34 -11.15 -5.39
CA LYS A 19 43.79 -11.48 -6.77
C LYS A 19 42.89 -10.88 -7.83
N LYS A 20 41.58 -10.80 -7.59
CA LYS A 20 40.65 -10.12 -8.48
C LYS A 20 40.79 -8.60 -8.47
N ILE A 21 41.30 -8.04 -7.38
CA ILE A 21 41.54 -6.60 -7.26
C ILE A 21 42.88 -6.22 -7.88
N GLN A 22 43.88 -7.09 -7.86
CA GLN A 22 45.19 -6.86 -8.51
C GLN A 22 45.08 -6.74 -10.03
N THR A 23 44.11 -7.40 -10.66
CA THR A 23 43.78 -7.20 -12.09
C THR A 23 43.15 -5.84 -12.39
N ILE A 24 42.67 -5.13 -11.38
CA ILE A 24 42.10 -3.78 -11.43
C ILE A 24 43.14 -2.77 -10.88
N SER A 25 44.44 -3.01 -11.13
CA SER A 25 45.57 -2.28 -10.58
C SER A 25 45.42 -0.76 -10.77
N ASN A 26 45.70 0.01 -9.72
CA ASN A 26 45.63 1.47 -9.56
C ASN A 26 44.25 2.05 -9.21
N GLN A 27 43.33 1.28 -8.68
CA GLN A 27 42.07 1.85 -8.15
C GLN A 27 42.18 2.10 -6.67
N GLU A 28 41.86 3.33 -6.27
CA GLU A 28 41.71 3.71 -4.87
C GLU A 28 40.30 3.30 -4.42
N THR A 29 40.18 2.70 -3.24
CA THR A 29 38.89 2.46 -2.59
C THR A 29 38.75 3.45 -1.43
N VAL A 30 37.73 4.27 -1.50
CA VAL A 30 37.36 5.18 -0.44
C VAL A 30 36.28 4.51 0.40
N LEU A 31 36.57 4.27 1.67
CA LEU A 31 35.55 3.86 2.64
C LEU A 31 34.81 5.12 3.10
N LYS A 32 33.50 5.12 2.89
CA LYS A 32 32.61 6.17 3.35
C LYS A 32 32.36 6.02 4.87
N PRO A 33 31.85 7.06 5.53
CA PRO A 33 31.33 6.92 6.88
C PRO A 33 30.36 5.73 6.96
N ASN A 34 30.46 4.96 8.04
CA ASN A 34 29.71 3.71 8.27
C ASN A 34 30.07 2.55 7.31
N GLU A 35 31.22 2.60 6.68
CA GLU A 35 31.76 1.46 5.94
C GLU A 35 33.04 0.96 6.64
N ALA A 36 33.20 -0.35 6.68
CA ALA A 36 34.39 -1.00 7.22
C ALA A 36 34.95 -2.01 6.24
N CYS A 37 36.24 -2.22 6.28
CA CYS A 37 36.94 -3.26 5.54
C CYS A 37 37.81 -4.10 6.52
N ALA A 38 37.54 -5.40 6.59
CA ALA A 38 38.34 -6.35 7.32
C ALA A 38 39.23 -7.13 6.33
N LEU A 39 40.49 -7.27 6.68
CA LEU A 39 41.46 -8.13 5.96
C LEU A 39 41.40 -9.55 6.49
N ILE A 40 41.33 -10.51 5.58
CA ILE A 40 41.37 -11.95 5.88
C ILE A 40 42.57 -12.53 5.19
N VAL A 41 43.47 -13.16 5.96
CA VAL A 41 44.69 -13.77 5.44
C VAL A 41 44.75 -15.22 5.92
N ASP A 42 44.76 -16.16 5.00
CA ASP A 42 44.79 -17.60 5.28
C ASP A 42 43.74 -18.02 6.35
N GLY A 43 42.53 -17.46 6.26
CA GLY A 43 41.42 -17.71 7.18
C GLY A 43 41.48 -16.96 8.50
N LYS A 44 42.57 -16.22 8.79
CA LYS A 44 42.69 -15.37 9.98
C LYS A 44 42.24 -13.94 9.67
N ILE A 45 41.53 -13.34 10.60
CA ILE A 45 41.06 -11.97 10.47
C ILE A 45 42.14 -11.05 11.04
N GLY A 46 42.50 -10.06 10.21
CA GLY A 46 43.41 -8.98 10.59
C GLY A 46 42.64 -7.75 11.08
N ASP A 47 43.32 -6.60 10.98
CA ASP A 47 42.73 -5.33 11.40
C ASP A 47 41.52 -4.94 10.60
N ILE A 48 40.61 -4.22 11.24
CA ILE A 48 39.41 -3.61 10.61
C ILE A 48 39.73 -2.15 10.38
N ILE A 49 39.54 -1.71 9.14
CA ILE A 49 39.82 -0.34 8.69
C ILE A 49 38.47 0.35 8.48
N THR A 50 38.34 1.59 8.97
CA THR A 50 37.16 2.44 8.83
C THR A 50 37.59 3.82 8.37
N GLU A 51 36.71 4.52 7.66
CA GLU A 51 36.79 5.96 7.30
C GLU A 51 38.12 6.41 6.71
N THR A 52 38.85 5.50 6.09
CA THR A 52 40.18 5.78 5.55
C THR A 52 40.15 5.69 4.04
N LEU A 53 40.85 6.63 3.39
CA LEU A 53 41.19 6.47 2.01
C LEU A 53 42.20 5.31 1.91
N VAL A 54 41.72 4.15 1.46
CA VAL A 54 42.64 3.04 1.15
C VAL A 54 43.37 3.39 -0.14
N LYS A 55 44.37 4.29 0.02
CA LYS A 55 45.24 4.71 -1.08
C LYS A 55 46.14 3.53 -1.45
N ASN A 56 46.20 3.27 -2.75
CA ASN A 56 47.06 2.23 -3.33
C ASN A 56 46.81 0.81 -2.78
N MET A 57 45.63 0.25 -3.11
CA MET A 57 45.40 -1.17 -2.83
C MET A 57 46.46 -2.11 -3.41
N ALA A 58 47.16 -1.69 -4.49
CA ALA A 58 48.24 -2.46 -5.07
C ALA A 58 49.61 -2.23 -4.39
N GLY A 59 49.88 -1.04 -3.85
CA GLY A 59 51.21 -0.73 -3.28
C GLY A 59 51.19 -0.54 -1.75
N GLY A 60 50.28 0.29 -1.22
CA GLY A 60 50.22 0.59 0.22
C GLY A 60 49.52 -0.50 1.01
N PHE A 61 48.47 -1.08 0.47
CA PHE A 61 47.74 -2.17 1.12
C PHE A 61 48.53 -3.48 1.07
N THR A 62 49.19 -3.80 -0.03
CA THR A 62 50.09 -4.97 -0.11
C THR A 62 51.32 -4.82 0.78
N ARG A 63 51.82 -3.59 0.97
CA ARG A 63 52.92 -3.30 1.90
C ARG A 63 52.50 -3.46 3.36
N TRP A 64 51.33 -2.89 3.72
CA TRP A 64 50.73 -3.03 5.04
C TRP A 64 50.38 -4.51 5.36
N VAL A 65 49.84 -5.27 4.37
CA VAL A 65 49.60 -6.71 4.49
C VAL A 65 50.89 -7.49 4.58
N GLY A 66 51.91 -7.13 3.79
CA GLY A 66 53.23 -7.76 3.80
C GLY A 66 53.95 -7.55 5.11
N ASP A 67 53.92 -6.36 5.67
CA ASP A 67 54.57 -5.99 6.93
C ASP A 67 53.95 -6.69 8.15
N LYS A 68 52.63 -6.94 8.13
CA LYS A 68 51.92 -7.51 9.26
C LYS A 68 51.74 -9.04 9.25
N PHE A 69 51.71 -9.65 8.07
CA PHE A 69 51.39 -11.08 7.91
C PHE A 69 52.46 -11.91 7.16
N GLY A 70 53.57 -11.28 6.79
CA GLY A 70 54.63 -11.95 6.01
C GLY A 70 54.27 -12.17 4.53
N VAL A 71 55.33 -12.33 3.71
CA VAL A 71 55.24 -12.36 2.24
C VAL A 71 54.59 -13.63 1.66
N THR A 72 54.32 -14.64 2.47
CA THR A 72 53.95 -16.01 2.03
C THR A 72 52.44 -16.33 2.06
N ALA A 73 51.57 -15.38 2.43
CA ALA A 73 50.14 -15.63 2.51
C ALA A 73 49.54 -16.01 1.16
N LYS A 74 48.93 -17.19 1.06
CA LYS A 74 48.39 -17.76 -0.19
C LYS A 74 46.97 -17.25 -0.52
N ASP A 75 46.14 -17.09 0.51
CA ASP A 75 44.73 -16.64 0.34
C ASP A 75 44.50 -15.33 1.10
N ARG A 76 44.25 -14.28 0.32
CA ARG A 76 43.97 -12.95 0.86
C ARG A 76 42.63 -12.47 0.35
N ARG A 77 41.73 -12.12 1.29
CA ARG A 77 40.37 -11.63 0.97
C ARG A 77 40.12 -10.35 1.74
N LEU A 78 39.28 -9.51 1.17
CA LEU A 78 38.75 -8.29 1.77
C LEU A 78 37.28 -8.47 2.04
N LEU A 79 36.88 -8.27 3.28
CA LEU A 79 35.48 -8.23 3.68
C LEU A 79 35.05 -6.77 3.86
N PHE A 80 34.34 -6.23 2.93
CA PHE A 80 33.68 -4.94 3.06
C PHE A 80 32.33 -5.12 3.74
N ALA A 81 32.00 -4.24 4.68
CA ALA A 81 30.72 -4.27 5.39
C ALA A 81 30.19 -2.87 5.64
N MET A 82 28.88 -2.76 5.65
CA MET A 82 28.16 -1.57 6.08
C MET A 82 27.94 -1.65 7.59
N THR A 83 28.51 -0.71 8.35
CA THR A 83 28.46 -0.67 9.84
C THR A 83 27.38 0.27 10.36
N GLY A 84 26.85 1.15 9.51
CA GLY A 84 25.77 2.07 9.87
C GLY A 84 24.44 1.37 10.08
N PRO A 85 23.49 2.06 10.71
CA PRO A 85 22.15 1.55 10.89
C PRO A 85 21.46 1.31 9.54
N MET A 86 20.80 0.17 9.40
CA MET A 86 20.02 -0.20 8.22
C MET A 86 18.68 -0.75 8.66
N ASP A 87 17.65 -0.43 7.87
CA ASP A 87 16.29 -0.92 8.07
C ASP A 87 16.06 -2.17 7.22
N TYR A 88 15.47 -3.19 7.85
CA TYR A 88 15.10 -4.46 7.24
C TYR A 88 13.61 -4.66 7.41
N TRP A 89 12.90 -4.69 6.27
CA TRP A 89 11.46 -4.85 6.21
C TRP A 89 11.12 -6.31 5.95
N ILE A 90 10.55 -6.96 6.95
CA ILE A 90 10.21 -8.38 6.93
C ILE A 90 8.69 -8.49 6.84
N PRO A 91 8.13 -8.90 5.69
CA PRO A 91 6.70 -9.10 5.56
C PRO A 91 6.27 -10.27 6.45
N PHE A 92 5.08 -10.16 7.00
CA PHE A 92 4.45 -11.23 7.76
C PHE A 92 2.93 -11.26 7.53
N GLU A 93 2.38 -12.42 7.77
CA GLU A 93 0.94 -12.70 7.82
C GLU A 93 0.67 -13.59 9.02
N GLY A 94 -0.54 -13.50 9.57
CA GLY A 94 -0.94 -14.33 10.71
C GLY A 94 -2.42 -14.12 11.03
N ASN A 95 -2.95 -14.96 11.90
CA ASN A 95 -4.35 -14.90 12.32
C ASN A 95 -4.44 -14.52 13.80
N LEU A 96 -5.32 -13.58 14.10
CA LEU A 96 -5.73 -13.27 15.48
C LEU A 96 -6.37 -14.50 16.14
N SER A 97 -6.52 -14.47 17.45
CA SER A 97 -7.26 -15.51 18.19
C SER A 97 -8.70 -15.68 17.69
N THR A 98 -9.29 -14.62 17.13
CA THR A 98 -10.62 -14.60 16.49
C THR A 98 -10.65 -15.18 15.09
N GLY A 99 -9.52 -15.52 14.50
CA GLY A 99 -9.41 -16.01 13.11
C GLY A 99 -9.31 -14.90 12.05
N GLU A 100 -9.34 -13.62 12.43
CA GLU A 100 -9.15 -12.51 11.49
C GLU A 100 -7.71 -12.48 11.01
N GLU A 101 -7.51 -12.38 9.69
CA GLU A 101 -6.19 -12.33 9.08
C GLU A 101 -5.56 -10.94 9.25
N VAL A 102 -4.30 -10.93 9.64
CA VAL A 102 -3.48 -9.74 9.80
C VAL A 102 -2.27 -9.83 8.90
N ILE A 103 -2.08 -8.84 8.05
CA ILE A 103 -0.92 -8.70 7.17
C ILE A 103 -0.14 -7.46 7.59
N GLY A 104 1.17 -7.56 7.58
CA GLY A 104 2.01 -6.43 7.95
C GLY A 104 3.47 -6.61 7.60
N ASN A 105 4.29 -5.69 8.11
CA ASN A 105 5.73 -5.73 7.98
C ASN A 105 6.38 -5.42 9.33
N ALA A 106 7.34 -6.23 9.75
CA ALA A 106 8.22 -5.92 10.86
C ALA A 106 9.44 -5.13 10.34
N ASN A 107 9.69 -3.96 10.87
CA ASN A 107 10.89 -3.22 10.60
C ASN A 107 11.90 -3.47 11.73
N LEU A 108 13.04 -4.06 11.37
CA LEU A 108 14.17 -4.23 12.25
C LEU A 108 15.27 -3.25 11.85
N ARG A 109 15.54 -2.28 12.69
CA ARG A 109 16.68 -1.38 12.53
C ARG A 109 17.89 -2.00 13.20
N MET A 110 18.85 -2.41 12.41
CA MET A 110 20.04 -3.12 12.88
C MET A 110 21.31 -2.44 12.38
N ARG A 111 22.39 -2.60 13.09
CA ARG A 111 23.74 -2.22 12.69
C ARG A 111 24.70 -3.38 12.85
N ILE A 112 25.86 -3.26 12.25
CA ILE A 112 26.98 -4.17 12.44
C ILE A 112 28.06 -3.38 13.20
N ASP A 113 28.35 -3.79 14.43
CA ASP A 113 29.46 -3.20 15.19
C ASP A 113 30.78 -3.67 14.60
N LEU A 114 31.83 -2.82 14.67
CA LEU A 114 33.11 -3.08 14.04
C LEU A 114 33.70 -4.42 14.45
N GLU A 115 33.64 -4.73 15.72
CA GLU A 115 34.12 -6.00 16.29
C GLU A 115 33.35 -7.23 15.80
N ASN A 116 32.14 -7.03 15.30
CA ASN A 116 31.25 -8.08 14.79
C ASN A 116 31.38 -8.28 13.28
N VAL A 117 32.07 -7.40 12.55
CA VAL A 117 32.29 -7.54 11.10
C VAL A 117 32.79 -8.94 10.71
N PRO A 118 33.71 -9.55 11.46
CA PRO A 118 34.20 -10.90 11.19
C PRO A 118 33.14 -11.98 11.19
N LYS A 119 32.09 -11.85 12.00
CA LYS A 119 30.98 -12.82 12.07
C LYS A 119 30.18 -12.92 10.77
N LEU A 120 30.21 -11.88 9.94
CA LEU A 120 29.60 -11.90 8.63
C LEU A 120 30.17 -12.99 7.71
N LEU A 121 31.35 -13.50 7.98
CA LEU A 121 31.95 -14.61 7.23
C LEU A 121 31.06 -15.85 7.24
N ASN A 122 30.22 -16.02 8.26
CA ASN A 122 29.29 -17.14 8.36
C ASN A 122 28.26 -17.15 7.21
N TYR A 123 28.03 -16.00 6.57
CA TYR A 123 27.15 -15.90 5.41
C TYR A 123 27.83 -16.28 4.07
N PHE A 124 29.17 -16.22 4.03
CA PHE A 124 29.93 -16.44 2.79
C PHE A 124 30.36 -17.89 2.57
N SER A 125 29.62 -18.85 3.13
CA SER A 125 29.77 -20.26 2.81
C SER A 125 29.28 -20.52 1.37
N ASN A 126 29.96 -21.43 0.63
CA ASN A 126 29.51 -21.89 -0.69
C ASN A 126 29.55 -20.87 -1.86
N ASN A 127 30.69 -20.19 -2.09
CA ASN A 127 30.91 -19.29 -3.23
C ASN A 127 30.07 -17.99 -3.29
N TYR A 128 29.27 -17.69 -2.30
CA TYR A 128 28.63 -16.37 -2.19
C TYR A 128 29.70 -15.30 -1.90
N THR A 129 29.72 -14.25 -2.71
CA THR A 129 30.66 -13.13 -2.56
C THR A 129 29.99 -11.84 -2.11
N THR A 130 28.68 -11.81 -2.09
CA THR A 130 27.88 -10.61 -1.77
C THR A 130 26.75 -11.00 -0.84
N LEU A 131 26.60 -10.28 0.25
CA LEU A 131 25.49 -10.38 1.20
C LEU A 131 24.54 -9.19 0.96
N THR A 132 23.32 -9.47 0.64
CA THR A 132 22.27 -8.47 0.45
C THR A 132 21.32 -8.38 1.65
N LYS A 133 20.52 -7.32 1.71
CA LYS A 133 19.45 -7.21 2.72
C LYS A 133 18.48 -8.38 2.65
N ASP A 134 18.12 -8.81 1.44
CA ASP A 134 17.19 -9.93 1.22
C ASP A 134 17.75 -11.25 1.76
N ASP A 135 19.06 -11.46 1.64
CA ASP A 135 19.71 -12.64 2.21
C ASP A 135 19.65 -12.62 3.75
N VAL A 136 19.86 -11.46 4.35
CA VAL A 136 19.74 -11.28 5.81
C VAL A 136 18.28 -11.49 6.24
N ILE A 137 17.33 -10.88 5.53
CA ILE A 137 15.89 -11.05 5.80
C ILE A 137 15.51 -12.53 5.75
N ARG A 138 15.98 -13.28 4.75
CA ARG A 138 15.67 -14.71 4.59
C ARG A 138 16.13 -15.55 5.78
N VAL A 139 17.27 -15.20 6.37
CA VAL A 139 17.80 -15.92 7.54
C VAL A 139 17.00 -15.61 8.81
N ILE A 140 16.57 -14.35 8.99
CA ILE A 140 15.92 -13.92 10.22
C ILE A 140 14.40 -14.11 10.19
N ALA A 141 13.78 -14.06 9.00
CA ALA A 141 12.32 -14.02 8.86
C ALA A 141 11.62 -15.20 9.55
N THR A 142 12.11 -16.41 9.34
CA THR A 142 11.49 -17.62 9.90
C THR A 142 11.51 -17.61 11.43
N GLU A 143 12.64 -17.27 12.03
CA GLU A 143 12.79 -17.23 13.48
C GLU A 143 11.98 -16.07 14.09
N LEU A 144 12.00 -14.90 13.46
CA LEU A 144 11.20 -13.75 13.89
C LEU A 144 9.71 -14.07 13.84
N HIS A 145 9.27 -14.69 12.76
CA HIS A 145 7.88 -15.08 12.61
C HIS A 145 7.44 -16.08 13.68
N SER A 146 8.21 -17.16 13.87
CA SER A 146 7.84 -18.24 14.79
C SER A 146 7.94 -17.84 16.26
N ARG A 147 8.96 -17.06 16.63
CA ARG A 147 9.24 -16.76 18.04
C ARG A 147 8.60 -15.47 18.55
N VAL A 148 8.31 -14.52 17.66
CA VAL A 148 7.84 -13.20 18.06
C VAL A 148 6.49 -12.88 17.43
N ILE A 149 6.40 -12.92 16.10
CA ILE A 149 5.23 -12.43 15.37
C ILE A 149 4.01 -13.34 15.61
N SER A 150 4.15 -14.62 15.36
CA SER A 150 3.05 -15.58 15.49
C SER A 150 2.48 -15.65 16.92
N PRO A 151 3.29 -15.75 17.98
CA PRO A 151 2.78 -15.71 19.35
C PRO A 151 2.10 -14.39 19.71
N MET A 152 2.62 -13.27 19.22
CA MET A 152 2.03 -11.95 19.47
C MET A 152 0.66 -11.81 18.81
N ILE A 153 0.55 -12.14 17.52
CA ILE A 153 -0.71 -12.03 16.78
C ILE A 153 -1.75 -12.98 17.35
N SER A 154 -1.39 -14.23 17.62
CA SER A 154 -2.32 -15.23 18.17
C SER A 154 -2.77 -14.95 19.61
N SER A 155 -2.07 -14.11 20.36
CA SER A 155 -2.45 -13.72 21.72
C SER A 155 -3.44 -12.57 21.77
N CYS A 156 -3.66 -11.85 20.67
CA CYS A 156 -4.57 -10.70 20.60
C CYS A 156 -5.92 -11.07 20.00
N GLU A 157 -6.98 -10.45 20.51
CA GLU A 157 -8.35 -10.65 20.01
C GLU A 157 -8.72 -9.66 18.90
N SER A 158 -8.05 -8.52 18.84
CA SER A 158 -8.36 -7.48 17.87
C SER A 158 -7.12 -6.77 17.32
N ILE A 159 -7.26 -6.20 16.13
CA ILE A 159 -6.19 -5.40 15.50
C ILE A 159 -5.90 -4.11 16.31
N THR A 160 -6.89 -3.58 17.02
CA THR A 160 -6.72 -2.42 17.90
C THR A 160 -5.84 -2.74 19.10
N GLU A 161 -5.97 -3.94 19.65
CA GLU A 161 -5.10 -4.45 20.71
C GLU A 161 -3.66 -4.63 20.21
N LEU A 162 -3.49 -5.20 19.02
CA LEU A 162 -2.18 -5.33 18.37
C LEU A 162 -1.49 -3.98 18.14
N ARG A 163 -2.25 -2.94 17.79
CA ARG A 163 -1.72 -1.59 17.57
C ARG A 163 -1.57 -0.78 18.86
N SER A 164 -1.93 -1.32 20.01
CA SER A 164 -1.75 -0.65 21.29
C SER A 164 -0.25 -0.45 21.60
N LEU A 165 0.07 0.64 22.30
CA LEU A 165 1.45 0.91 22.71
C LEU A 165 2.06 -0.26 23.50
N THR A 166 1.26 -0.87 24.38
CA THR A 166 1.70 -2.03 25.16
C THR A 166 2.08 -3.23 24.31
N SER A 167 1.37 -3.47 23.21
CA SER A 167 1.69 -4.56 22.27
C SER A 167 2.91 -4.23 21.42
N LEU A 168 3.07 -2.97 21.04
CA LEU A 168 4.26 -2.51 20.31
C LEU A 168 5.53 -2.61 21.18
N ASP A 169 5.45 -2.19 22.45
CA ASP A 169 6.56 -2.31 23.39
C ASP A 169 6.91 -3.79 23.69
N LYS A 170 5.89 -4.65 23.81
CA LYS A 170 6.08 -6.09 23.94
C LYS A 170 6.77 -6.69 22.71
N PHE A 171 6.40 -6.23 21.52
CA PHE A 171 7.05 -6.68 20.28
C PHE A 171 8.54 -6.32 20.28
N GLU A 172 8.89 -5.06 20.61
CA GLU A 172 10.28 -4.60 20.66
C GLU A 172 11.08 -5.43 21.65
N LEU A 173 10.58 -5.56 22.88
CA LEU A 173 11.23 -6.34 23.92
C LEU A 173 11.36 -7.83 23.57
N SER A 174 10.29 -8.44 23.05
CA SER A 174 10.32 -9.84 22.62
C SER A 174 11.31 -10.06 21.49
N THR A 175 11.37 -9.13 20.53
CA THR A 175 12.33 -9.19 19.43
C THR A 175 13.76 -9.08 19.96
N GLU A 176 14.01 -8.14 20.87
CA GLU A 176 15.34 -8.00 21.48
C GLU A 176 15.79 -9.28 22.20
N VAL A 177 14.92 -9.86 23.02
CA VAL A 177 15.25 -11.05 23.81
C VAL A 177 15.39 -12.30 22.95
N GLN A 178 14.40 -12.57 22.08
CA GLN A 178 14.33 -13.81 21.32
C GLN A 178 15.30 -13.85 20.15
N MET A 179 15.57 -12.69 19.52
CA MET A 179 16.44 -12.63 18.35
C MET A 179 17.90 -12.32 18.71
N LYS A 180 18.20 -11.92 19.94
CA LYS A 180 19.54 -11.52 20.40
C LYS A 180 20.63 -12.51 20.01
N ASN A 181 20.42 -13.78 20.32
CA ASN A 181 21.42 -14.82 20.06
C ASN A 181 21.62 -15.02 18.54
N LEU A 182 20.54 -15.09 17.79
CA LEU A 182 20.61 -15.24 16.34
C LEU A 182 21.35 -14.07 15.71
N LEU A 183 20.90 -12.84 16.00
CA LEU A 183 21.50 -11.64 15.45
C LEU A 183 22.98 -11.49 15.82
N SER A 184 23.32 -11.74 17.10
CA SER A 184 24.71 -11.68 17.58
C SER A 184 25.61 -12.71 16.89
N ASN A 185 25.12 -13.92 16.63
CA ASN A 185 25.86 -14.95 15.90
C ASN A 185 26.19 -14.55 14.48
N PHE A 186 25.31 -13.77 13.87
CA PHE A 186 25.49 -13.24 12.53
C PHE A 186 26.12 -11.83 12.50
N GLY A 187 26.50 -11.29 13.65
CA GLY A 187 27.20 -10.01 13.76
C GLY A 187 26.31 -8.78 13.74
N PHE A 188 25.00 -8.92 13.83
CA PHE A 188 24.05 -7.81 13.90
C PHE A 188 23.69 -7.44 15.33
N THR A 189 23.57 -6.13 15.56
CA THR A 189 23.05 -5.55 16.79
C THR A 189 21.74 -4.88 16.49
N LEU A 190 20.67 -5.30 17.16
CA LEU A 190 19.35 -4.68 17.05
C LEU A 190 19.37 -3.32 17.74
N LEU A 191 18.90 -2.29 17.04
CA LEU A 191 18.74 -0.94 17.60
C LEU A 191 17.28 -0.66 17.93
N LYS A 192 16.37 -1.11 17.07
CA LYS A 192 14.94 -0.90 17.23
C LYS A 192 14.16 -1.93 16.42
N ALA A 193 13.01 -2.34 16.94
CA ALA A 193 12.07 -3.19 16.22
C ALA A 193 10.65 -2.66 16.39
N TYR A 194 9.91 -2.58 15.31
CA TYR A 194 8.49 -2.20 15.38
C TYR A 194 7.71 -2.88 14.24
N PRO A 195 6.50 -3.36 14.54
CA PRO A 195 5.61 -3.91 13.54
C PRO A 195 4.79 -2.78 12.90
N ASN A 196 4.45 -2.93 11.65
CA ASN A 196 3.50 -2.09 10.94
C ASN A 196 2.41 -2.99 10.37
N PHE A 197 1.18 -2.79 10.81
CA PHE A 197 0.04 -3.58 10.42
C PHE A 197 -0.74 -2.87 9.34
N ASN A 198 -1.02 -3.55 8.25
CA ASN A 198 -1.91 -3.07 7.21
C ASN A 198 -3.34 -2.96 7.76
N LYS A 199 -4.19 -2.21 7.07
CA LYS A 199 -5.62 -2.23 7.37
C LYS A 199 -6.18 -3.60 7.09
N THR A 200 -6.94 -4.14 8.03
CA THR A 200 -7.62 -5.41 7.83
C THR A 200 -8.81 -5.25 6.88
N GLU A 201 -9.28 -6.37 6.33
CA GLU A 201 -10.44 -6.35 5.44
C GLU A 201 -11.69 -5.83 6.18
N SER A 202 -11.89 -6.21 7.44
CA SER A 202 -12.97 -5.71 8.28
C SER A 202 -12.90 -4.19 8.51
N GLU A 203 -11.72 -3.62 8.69
CA GLU A 203 -11.52 -2.17 8.79
C GLU A 203 -11.82 -1.45 7.48
N ASN A 204 -11.42 -2.02 6.35
CA ASN A 204 -11.71 -1.48 5.04
C ASN A 204 -13.22 -1.49 4.76
N ILE A 205 -13.90 -2.58 5.10
CA ILE A 205 -15.36 -2.67 4.98
C ILE A 205 -16.04 -1.63 5.87
N LYS A 206 -15.67 -1.52 7.16
CA LYS A 206 -16.23 -0.51 8.07
C LYS A 206 -16.00 0.92 7.57
N ALA A 207 -14.80 1.23 7.08
CA ALA A 207 -14.50 2.54 6.53
C ALA A 207 -15.34 2.84 5.28
N ASN A 208 -15.56 1.85 4.42
CA ASN A 208 -16.40 1.97 3.24
C ASN A 208 -17.86 2.17 3.64
N VAL A 209 -18.41 1.36 4.54
CA VAL A 209 -19.78 1.51 5.05
C VAL A 209 -19.98 2.90 5.64
N ALA A 210 -19.10 3.35 6.52
CA ALA A 210 -19.19 4.69 7.11
C ALA A 210 -19.17 5.81 6.05
N SER A 211 -18.36 5.68 5.00
CA SER A 211 -18.31 6.64 3.91
C SER A 211 -19.59 6.66 3.06
N LEU A 212 -20.29 5.53 3.02
CA LEU A 212 -21.53 5.34 2.29
C LEU A 212 -22.72 5.89 3.07
N ASP A 213 -22.79 5.63 4.36
CA ASP A 213 -23.81 6.20 5.26
C ASP A 213 -23.78 7.73 5.20
N PHE A 214 -22.56 8.32 5.19
CA PHE A 214 -22.41 9.76 5.04
C PHE A 214 -22.97 10.28 3.70
N LYS A 215 -22.70 9.58 2.59
CA LYS A 215 -23.23 9.96 1.26
C LYS A 215 -24.75 9.78 1.14
N ILE A 216 -25.31 8.77 1.81
CA ILE A 216 -26.76 8.58 1.86
C ILE A 216 -27.40 9.76 2.58
N LEU A 217 -26.89 10.15 3.76
CA LEU A 217 -27.39 11.31 4.50
C LEU A 217 -27.26 12.62 3.71
N GLU A 218 -26.17 12.81 2.99
CA GLU A 218 -25.97 13.97 2.12
C GLU A 218 -27.01 13.99 0.99
N ASN A 219 -27.24 12.86 0.31
CA ASN A 219 -28.24 12.75 -0.74
C ASN A 219 -29.66 12.93 -0.22
N GLU A 220 -30.00 12.36 0.94
CA GLU A 220 -31.32 12.60 1.58
C GLU A 220 -31.54 14.08 1.92
N SER A 221 -30.50 14.75 2.40
CA SER A 221 -30.55 16.19 2.68
C SER A 221 -30.83 16.99 1.42
N VAL A 222 -30.14 16.66 0.30
CA VAL A 222 -30.36 17.31 -0.99
C VAL A 222 -31.79 17.06 -1.52
N ILE A 223 -32.26 15.81 -1.45
CA ILE A 223 -33.63 15.45 -1.86
C ILE A 223 -34.66 16.20 -1.03
N ASN A 224 -34.48 16.24 0.30
CA ASN A 224 -35.40 16.96 1.18
C ASN A 224 -35.43 18.46 0.91
N SER A 225 -34.27 19.07 0.60
CA SER A 225 -34.20 20.48 0.21
C SER A 225 -34.92 20.76 -1.12
N VAL A 226 -34.78 19.90 -2.12
CA VAL A 226 -35.45 19.98 -3.38
C VAL A 226 -36.99 19.82 -3.24
N ILE A 227 -37.42 18.88 -2.40
CA ILE A 227 -38.85 18.67 -2.09
C ILE A 227 -39.42 19.89 -1.36
N ALA A 228 -38.65 20.45 -0.38
CA ALA A 228 -39.09 21.67 0.30
C ALA A 228 -39.24 22.87 -0.65
N ASP A 229 -38.26 23.08 -1.51
CA ASP A 229 -38.28 24.12 -2.55
C ASP A 229 -39.45 23.96 -3.53
N THR A 230 -39.69 22.70 -3.93
CA THR A 230 -40.80 22.39 -4.85
C THR A 230 -42.14 22.66 -4.18
N LYS A 231 -42.34 22.24 -2.95
CA LYS A 231 -43.55 22.52 -2.16
C LYS A 231 -43.76 24.03 -1.92
N GLN A 232 -42.70 24.77 -1.71
CA GLN A 232 -42.76 26.20 -1.51
C GLN A 232 -43.14 26.91 -2.80
N LYS A 233 -42.60 26.52 -3.95
CA LYS A 233 -42.97 27.02 -5.29
C LYS A 233 -44.43 26.68 -5.63
N GLU A 234 -44.87 25.48 -5.26
CA GLU A 234 -46.26 25.06 -5.47
C GLU A 234 -47.24 25.88 -4.61
N LYS A 235 -46.91 26.13 -3.35
CA LYS A 235 -47.72 27.01 -2.49
C LYS A 235 -47.77 28.45 -3.00
N LEU A 236 -46.67 29.00 -3.45
CA LEU A 236 -46.62 30.33 -4.05
C LEU A 236 -47.46 30.40 -5.30
N ARG A 237 -47.43 29.36 -6.14
CA ARG A 237 -48.23 29.28 -7.37
C ARG A 237 -49.73 29.17 -7.08
N ILE A 238 -50.09 28.38 -6.04
CA ILE A 238 -51.48 28.29 -5.60
C ILE A 238 -51.97 29.62 -5.05
N ALA A 239 -51.18 30.27 -4.17
CA ALA A 239 -51.52 31.59 -3.61
C ALA A 239 -51.61 32.68 -4.71
N GLU A 240 -50.76 32.60 -5.71
CA GLU A 240 -50.79 33.49 -6.88
C GLU A 240 -52.07 33.27 -7.74
N ILE A 241 -52.45 32.00 -8.01
CA ILE A 241 -53.68 31.62 -8.69
C ILE A 241 -54.93 32.04 -7.88
N GLU A 242 -54.92 31.85 -6.54
CA GLU A 242 -56.01 32.29 -5.67
C GLU A 242 -56.14 33.82 -5.63
N SER A 243 -55.02 34.54 -5.58
CA SER A 243 -54.97 35.98 -5.67
C SER A 243 -55.53 36.49 -7.03
N GLN A 244 -55.05 35.87 -8.14
CA GLN A 244 -55.51 36.20 -9.47
C GLN A 244 -57.01 35.91 -9.65
N THR A 245 -57.50 34.78 -9.12
CA THR A 245 -58.93 34.45 -9.17
C THR A 245 -59.80 35.41 -8.34
N ASN A 246 -59.29 35.88 -7.22
CA ASN A 246 -60.01 36.85 -6.37
C ASN A 246 -60.02 38.25 -7.01
N VAL A 247 -58.89 38.69 -7.63
CA VAL A 247 -58.80 39.93 -8.38
C VAL A 247 -59.70 39.88 -9.62
N ALA A 248 -59.63 38.76 -10.38
CA ALA A 248 -60.53 38.58 -11.58
C ALA A 248 -61.99 38.58 -11.22
N LYS A 249 -62.39 38.08 -10.02
CA LYS A 249 -63.77 38.16 -9.53
C LYS A 249 -64.16 39.58 -9.11
N ALA A 250 -63.24 40.39 -8.63
CA ALA A 250 -63.52 41.79 -8.25
C ALA A 250 -63.59 42.74 -9.45
N GLU A 251 -62.74 42.50 -10.44
CA GLU A 251 -62.61 43.35 -11.63
C GLU A 251 -63.52 42.95 -12.82
N ALA A 252 -64.11 41.75 -12.75
CA ALA A 252 -64.99 41.22 -13.83
C ALA A 252 -66.22 42.07 -14.13
N ARG A 253 -66.32 43.25 -13.58
CA ARG A 253 -67.42 44.18 -13.80
C ARG A 253 -67.10 45.43 -14.58
N SER A 254 -65.92 45.84 -14.90
CA SER A 254 -65.70 47.09 -15.65
C SER A 254 -64.44 47.30 -16.52
N SER A 255 -63.47 46.39 -16.67
CA SER A 255 -62.32 46.67 -17.57
C SER A 255 -61.45 45.45 -17.98
N ILE A 256 -62.07 44.38 -18.37
CA ILE A 256 -61.48 43.04 -18.55
C ILE A 256 -60.46 42.94 -19.71
N GLN A 257 -60.47 43.82 -20.68
CA GLN A 257 -59.69 43.56 -21.91
C GLN A 257 -58.26 44.10 -21.92
N ILE A 258 -57.92 45.14 -21.18
CA ILE A 258 -56.59 45.78 -21.22
C ILE A 258 -55.64 45.16 -20.18
N GLU A 259 -56.21 44.75 -19.05
CA GLU A 259 -55.38 44.16 -17.94
C GLU A 259 -55.04 42.72 -18.29
N LEU A 260 -55.91 41.96 -18.94
CA LEU A 260 -55.60 40.57 -19.32
C LEU A 260 -54.44 40.47 -20.34
N GLU A 261 -54.30 41.45 -21.24
CA GLU A 261 -53.15 41.48 -22.16
C GLU A 261 -51.83 41.85 -21.45
N SER A 262 -51.85 42.69 -20.40
CA SER A 262 -50.66 43.03 -19.63
C SER A 262 -50.20 41.87 -18.75
N GLU A 263 -51.14 41.15 -18.10
CA GLU A 263 -50.85 39.97 -17.29
C GLU A 263 -50.35 38.78 -18.12
N LEU A 264 -50.99 38.57 -19.30
CA LEU A 264 -50.50 37.56 -20.26
C LEU A 264 -49.05 37.84 -20.71
N LYS A 265 -48.71 39.10 -20.85
CA LYS A 265 -47.33 39.52 -21.21
C LYS A 265 -46.32 39.32 -20.09
N GLU A 266 -46.79 39.48 -18.84
CA GLU A 266 -45.99 39.26 -17.66
C GLU A 266 -45.79 37.77 -17.34
N LEU A 267 -46.82 36.96 -17.49
CA LEU A 267 -46.77 35.51 -17.44
C LEU A 267 -45.82 34.91 -18.48
N ARG A 268 -45.87 35.40 -19.73
CA ARG A 268 -44.88 34.99 -20.76
C ARG A 268 -43.47 35.34 -20.42
N LYS A 269 -43.23 36.48 -19.75
CA LYS A 269 -41.89 36.82 -19.25
C LYS A 269 -41.45 35.91 -18.10
N GLN A 270 -42.35 35.55 -17.19
CA GLN A 270 -42.08 34.64 -16.10
C GLN A 270 -41.84 33.19 -16.58
N GLU A 271 -42.63 32.73 -17.59
CA GLU A 271 -42.38 31.44 -18.24
C GLU A 271 -40.99 31.40 -18.90
N ALA A 272 -40.57 32.44 -19.60
CA ALA A 272 -39.26 32.52 -20.22
C ALA A 272 -38.13 32.52 -19.16
N VAL A 273 -38.33 33.14 -17.98
CA VAL A 273 -37.36 33.13 -16.86
C VAL A 273 -37.34 31.77 -16.16
N LEU A 274 -38.48 31.09 -16.04
CA LEU A 274 -38.58 29.73 -15.51
C LEU A 274 -37.94 28.72 -16.45
N GLU A 275 -38.21 28.85 -17.75
CA GLU A 275 -37.56 28.01 -18.77
C GLU A 275 -36.04 28.17 -18.77
N ALA A 276 -35.54 29.40 -18.65
CA ALA A 276 -34.12 29.69 -18.52
C ALA A 276 -33.51 29.09 -17.21
N LYS A 277 -34.27 29.08 -16.10
CA LYS A 277 -33.84 28.43 -14.84
C LYS A 277 -33.88 26.91 -14.94
N LEU A 278 -34.88 26.34 -15.58
CA LEU A 278 -34.97 24.89 -15.83
C LEU A 278 -33.82 24.42 -16.73
N ASP A 279 -33.52 25.18 -17.78
CA ASP A 279 -32.39 24.91 -18.66
C ASP A 279 -31.04 24.97 -17.92
N HIS A 280 -30.88 25.93 -17.01
CA HIS A 280 -29.69 26.03 -16.20
C HIS A 280 -29.58 24.84 -15.24
N GLN A 281 -30.69 24.41 -14.66
CA GLN A 281 -30.74 23.26 -13.74
C GLN A 281 -30.51 21.94 -14.48
N GLN A 282 -31.05 21.81 -15.71
CA GLN A 282 -30.76 20.65 -16.57
C GLN A 282 -29.29 20.57 -16.98
N ARG A 283 -28.64 21.71 -17.27
CA ARG A 283 -27.21 21.75 -17.56
C ARG A 283 -26.36 21.37 -16.32
N GLN A 284 -26.74 21.84 -15.14
CA GLN A 284 -26.05 21.44 -13.89
C GLN A 284 -26.22 19.95 -13.60
N ASN A 285 -27.41 19.40 -13.81
CA ASN A 285 -27.67 17.97 -13.66
C ASN A 285 -26.87 17.13 -14.67
N LYS A 286 -26.76 17.58 -15.93
CA LYS A 286 -25.89 16.94 -16.93
C LYS A 286 -24.43 16.92 -16.51
N ILE A 287 -23.91 18.03 -16.00
CA ILE A 287 -22.54 18.12 -15.51
C ILE A 287 -22.34 17.21 -14.29
N MET A 288 -23.35 17.10 -13.42
CA MET A 288 -23.29 16.15 -12.28
C MET A 288 -23.33 14.69 -12.75
N GLU A 289 -24.15 14.35 -13.74
CA GLU A 289 -24.19 13.01 -14.33
C GLU A 289 -22.86 12.65 -15.04
N GLU A 290 -22.29 13.58 -15.80
CA GLU A 290 -20.98 13.40 -16.43
C GLU A 290 -19.87 13.20 -15.38
N ASN A 291 -19.93 13.93 -14.26
CA ASN A 291 -19.02 13.74 -13.14
C ASN A 291 -19.22 12.40 -12.41
N LYS A 292 -20.47 11.93 -12.26
CA LYS A 292 -20.77 10.60 -11.72
C LYS A 292 -20.27 9.49 -12.65
N ASN A 293 -20.49 9.64 -13.95
CA ASN A 293 -20.02 8.69 -14.95
C ASN A 293 -18.49 8.64 -15.04
N SER A 294 -17.79 9.77 -14.87
CA SER A 294 -16.34 9.81 -14.84
C SER A 294 -15.76 9.15 -13.58
N LYS A 295 -16.43 9.32 -12.42
CA LYS A 295 -16.07 8.63 -11.17
C LYS A 295 -16.32 7.12 -11.26
N ALA A 296 -17.45 6.71 -11.86
CA ALA A 296 -17.76 5.31 -12.10
C ALA A 296 -16.74 4.64 -13.05
N ARG A 297 -16.31 5.33 -14.12
CA ARG A 297 -15.23 4.84 -14.99
C ARG A 297 -13.91 4.67 -14.27
N ARG A 298 -13.50 5.64 -13.44
CA ARG A 298 -12.27 5.52 -12.62
C ARG A 298 -12.35 4.38 -11.61
N ALA A 299 -13.51 4.17 -11.00
CA ALA A 299 -13.73 3.04 -10.09
C ALA A 299 -13.62 1.70 -10.82
N MET A 300 -14.18 1.59 -12.03
CA MET A 300 -14.04 0.40 -12.89
C MET A 300 -12.59 0.14 -13.32
N GLU A 301 -11.84 1.19 -13.69
CA GLU A 301 -10.42 1.06 -14.04
C GLU A 301 -9.58 0.61 -12.85
N LEU A 302 -9.84 1.12 -11.66
CA LEU A 302 -9.17 0.69 -10.42
C LEU A 302 -9.53 -0.76 -10.09
N PHE A 303 -10.80 -1.14 -10.23
CA PHE A 303 -11.24 -2.51 -10.01
C PHE A 303 -10.61 -3.47 -11.01
N SER A 304 -10.58 -3.12 -12.29
CA SER A 304 -9.89 -3.89 -13.34
C SER A 304 -8.41 -4.09 -13.02
N LYS A 305 -7.70 -3.04 -12.59
CA LYS A 305 -6.30 -3.14 -12.16
C LYS A 305 -6.10 -4.03 -10.93
N VAL A 306 -7.00 -3.94 -9.95
CA VAL A 306 -6.97 -4.79 -8.76
C VAL A 306 -7.25 -6.26 -9.11
N GLN A 307 -8.19 -6.50 -10.03
CA GLN A 307 -8.48 -7.84 -10.55
C GLN A 307 -7.30 -8.41 -11.36
N GLU A 308 -6.66 -7.57 -12.17
CA GLU A 308 -5.46 -7.95 -12.93
C GLU A 308 -4.26 -8.26 -12.03
N GLU A 309 -4.07 -7.49 -10.96
CA GLU A 309 -3.06 -7.79 -9.94
C GLU A 309 -3.40 -9.03 -9.12
N LYS A 310 -4.68 -9.22 -8.75
CA LYS A 310 -5.14 -10.46 -8.10
C LYS A 310 -4.97 -11.66 -9.03
N ALA A 311 -5.34 -11.54 -10.31
CA ALA A 311 -5.14 -12.59 -11.30
C ALA A 311 -3.66 -12.94 -11.49
N LYS A 312 -2.77 -11.94 -11.53
CA LYS A 312 -1.31 -12.14 -11.57
C LYS A 312 -0.76 -12.80 -10.29
N ARG A 313 -1.35 -12.52 -9.14
CA ARG A 313 -1.00 -13.20 -7.87
C ARG A 313 -1.54 -14.61 -7.82
N ILE A 314 -2.78 -14.82 -8.29
CA ILE A 314 -3.43 -16.15 -8.38
C ILE A 314 -2.70 -17.05 -9.39
N SER A 315 -2.29 -16.54 -10.56
CA SER A 315 -1.52 -17.33 -11.52
C SER A 315 -0.14 -17.75 -10.99
N ARG A 316 0.40 -17.04 -10.00
CA ARG A 316 1.63 -17.45 -9.28
C ARG A 316 1.36 -18.42 -8.12
N GLN A 317 0.11 -18.59 -7.69
CA GLN A 317 -0.31 -19.47 -6.59
C GLN A 317 -1.07 -20.73 -7.06
N ILE A 318 -1.39 -20.83 -8.36
CA ILE A 318 -2.13 -21.99 -8.94
C ILE A 318 -1.35 -23.30 -8.88
N ASP A 319 -0.08 -23.29 -8.51
CA ASP A 319 0.64 -24.54 -8.18
C ASP A 319 0.28 -25.11 -6.79
N SER A 320 -0.64 -24.48 -6.04
CA SER A 320 -1.15 -25.03 -4.77
C SER A 320 -2.64 -24.73 -4.56
N GLN A 321 -3.48 -25.58 -5.12
CA GLN A 321 -4.83 -26.10 -4.71
C GLN A 321 -5.88 -25.23 -3.99
N ILE A 322 -7.03 -25.02 -4.73
CA ILE A 322 -8.46 -25.34 -4.32
C ILE A 322 -9.18 -24.48 -3.23
N THR A 323 -8.72 -23.34 -2.77
CA THR A 323 -9.54 -22.58 -1.79
C THR A 323 -10.08 -21.22 -2.29
N ASN A 324 -10.07 -20.94 -3.57
CA ASN A 324 -10.19 -19.57 -4.07
C ASN A 324 -11.56 -19.15 -4.65
N LEU A 325 -12.57 -20.03 -4.72
CA LEU A 325 -13.89 -19.68 -5.28
C LEU A 325 -14.76 -18.83 -4.33
N GLU A 326 -14.64 -19.02 -3.03
CA GLU A 326 -15.41 -18.25 -2.04
C GLU A 326 -14.96 -16.79 -1.95
N ILE A 327 -13.68 -16.50 -2.14
CA ILE A 327 -13.12 -15.13 -2.05
C ILE A 327 -13.57 -14.28 -3.23
N LEU A 328 -13.70 -14.86 -4.42
CA LEU A 328 -14.16 -14.15 -5.63
C LEU A 328 -15.64 -13.76 -5.55
N THR A 329 -16.50 -14.66 -5.03
CA THR A 329 -17.93 -14.37 -4.87
C THR A 329 -18.21 -13.30 -3.82
N ASN A 330 -17.43 -13.24 -2.77
CA ASN A 330 -17.58 -12.20 -1.75
C ASN A 330 -17.13 -10.83 -2.26
N SER A 331 -16.01 -10.73 -2.98
CA SER A 331 -15.54 -9.46 -3.54
C SER A 331 -16.49 -8.87 -4.61
N GLN A 332 -17.24 -9.71 -5.33
CA GLN A 332 -18.27 -9.25 -6.27
C GLN A 332 -19.52 -8.73 -5.57
N LYS A 333 -19.95 -9.37 -4.48
CA LYS A 333 -21.06 -8.88 -3.66
C LYS A 333 -20.74 -7.49 -3.09
N ASP A 334 -19.54 -7.31 -2.57
CA ASP A 334 -19.08 -6.04 -2.01
C ASP A 334 -19.04 -4.94 -3.06
N PHE A 335 -18.57 -5.24 -4.29
CA PHE A 335 -18.57 -4.30 -5.39
C PHE A 335 -20.00 -3.87 -5.82
N ILE A 336 -20.92 -4.82 -5.93
CA ILE A 336 -22.32 -4.55 -6.27
C ILE A 336 -22.97 -3.66 -5.19
N GLN A 337 -22.67 -3.93 -3.92
CA GLN A 337 -23.19 -3.18 -2.80
C GLN A 337 -22.63 -1.74 -2.79
N ILE A 338 -21.34 -1.58 -3.04
CA ILE A 338 -20.67 -0.28 -3.16
C ILE A 338 -21.23 0.51 -4.37
N ALA A 339 -21.39 -0.13 -5.53
CA ALA A 339 -21.91 0.49 -6.73
C ALA A 339 -23.39 0.93 -6.57
N ALA A 340 -24.19 0.14 -5.83
CA ALA A 340 -25.57 0.49 -5.50
C ALA A 340 -25.63 1.73 -4.60
N GLN A 341 -24.76 1.81 -3.63
CA GLN A 341 -24.74 2.89 -2.64
C GLN A 341 -24.23 4.22 -3.19
N ILE A 342 -23.32 4.19 -4.16
CA ILE A 342 -22.83 5.41 -4.85
C ILE A 342 -23.83 5.95 -5.87
N GLY A 343 -24.94 5.23 -6.10
CA GLY A 343 -25.89 5.57 -7.17
C GLY A 343 -25.29 5.44 -8.59
N ALA A 344 -24.22 4.65 -8.71
CA ALA A 344 -23.53 4.38 -9.98
C ALA A 344 -24.09 3.15 -10.71
N LEU A 345 -25.15 2.53 -10.19
CA LEU A 345 -25.87 1.44 -10.85
C LEU A 345 -26.70 1.98 -12.03
N THR A 346 -26.00 2.34 -13.10
CA THR A 346 -26.66 2.59 -14.37
C THR A 346 -27.06 1.28 -15.04
N PRO A 347 -28.08 1.27 -15.93
CA PRO A 347 -28.46 0.05 -16.65
C PRO A 347 -27.31 -0.61 -17.43
N GLU A 348 -26.30 0.17 -17.78
CA GLU A 348 -25.10 -0.30 -18.49
C GLU A 348 -24.15 -1.05 -17.53
N VAL A 349 -23.95 -0.54 -16.33
CA VAL A 349 -23.16 -1.19 -15.28
C VAL A 349 -23.82 -2.50 -14.84
N ILE A 350 -25.14 -2.52 -14.72
CA ILE A 350 -25.90 -3.74 -14.40
C ILE A 350 -25.75 -4.80 -15.50
N ARG A 351 -25.83 -4.40 -16.78
CA ARG A 351 -25.64 -5.31 -17.91
C ARG A 351 -24.24 -5.90 -17.94
N GLU A 352 -23.21 -5.11 -17.67
CA GLU A 352 -21.84 -5.58 -17.66
C GLU A 352 -21.57 -6.53 -16.47
N LEU A 353 -22.12 -6.24 -15.30
CA LEU A 353 -22.05 -7.14 -14.13
C LEU A 353 -22.78 -8.47 -14.40
N LEU A 354 -23.95 -8.45 -15.01
CA LEU A 354 -24.68 -9.66 -15.39
C LEU A 354 -23.93 -10.46 -16.46
N ARG A 355 -23.26 -9.83 -17.40
CA ARG A 355 -22.43 -10.48 -18.41
C ARG A 355 -21.20 -11.15 -17.81
N GLN A 356 -20.57 -10.50 -16.83
CA GLN A 356 -19.46 -11.09 -16.09
C GLN A 356 -19.90 -12.28 -15.22
N GLN A 357 -21.08 -12.21 -14.59
CA GLN A 357 -21.65 -13.34 -13.83
C GLN A 357 -22.00 -14.53 -14.70
N THR A 358 -22.52 -14.31 -15.91
CA THR A 358 -22.79 -15.39 -16.85
C THR A 358 -21.52 -16.04 -17.37
N ALA A 359 -20.49 -15.25 -17.66
CA ALA A 359 -19.18 -15.76 -18.08
C ALA A 359 -18.49 -16.58 -16.96
N GLN A 360 -18.64 -16.17 -15.70
CA GLN A 360 -18.14 -16.93 -14.57
C GLN A 360 -18.85 -18.26 -14.35
N LYS A 361 -20.18 -18.26 -14.44
CA LYS A 361 -20.97 -19.50 -14.36
C LYS A 361 -20.64 -20.48 -15.48
N GLU A 362 -20.31 -19.99 -16.67
CA GLU A 362 -19.83 -20.84 -17.76
C GLU A 362 -18.45 -21.43 -17.51
N ILE A 363 -17.57 -20.70 -16.83
CA ILE A 363 -16.25 -21.20 -16.41
C ILE A 363 -16.42 -22.24 -15.29
N GLU A 364 -17.27 -21.98 -14.30
CA GLU A 364 -17.58 -22.92 -13.22
C GLU A 364 -18.23 -24.22 -13.73
N SER A 365 -19.15 -24.11 -14.69
CA SER A 365 -19.77 -25.30 -15.29
C SER A 365 -18.79 -26.10 -16.12
N LYS A 366 -17.79 -25.49 -16.74
CA LYS A 366 -16.73 -26.21 -17.47
C LYS A 366 -15.69 -26.87 -16.56
N THR A 367 -15.49 -26.32 -15.35
CA THR A 367 -14.56 -26.93 -14.36
C THR A 367 -15.20 -28.12 -13.64
N GLN A 368 -16.53 -28.17 -13.50
CA GLN A 368 -17.25 -29.28 -12.91
C GLN A 368 -17.47 -30.48 -13.87
N THR A 369 -17.17 -30.32 -15.14
CA THR A 369 -17.30 -31.38 -16.15
C THR A 369 -15.97 -32.08 -16.48
N VAL A 370 -14.90 -31.83 -15.72
CA VAL A 370 -13.57 -32.43 -15.93
C VAL A 370 -13.15 -33.34 -14.75
N ASP A 371 -14.08 -33.63 -13.82
CA ASP A 371 -13.90 -34.68 -12.81
C ASP A 371 -14.78 -35.93 -13.17
#